data_5c44fafcf39035454934b69802d37976
#
_entry.id   5c44fafcf39035454934b69802d37976
#
_cell.length_a   1.000
_cell.length_b   1.000
_cell.length_c   1.000
_cell.angle_alpha   90.00
_cell.angle_beta   90.00
_cell.angle_gamma   90.00
#
_symmetry.space_group_name_H-M   'P 1'
#
loop_
_entity.id
_entity.type
_entity.pdbx_description
1 polymer ?
#
loop_
_entity_poly.entity_id
_entity_poly.type
_entity_poly.pdbx_seq_one_letter_code
_entity_poly.pdbx_strand_id
1 'polypeptide(L)'
;MKNIIPKDTRYIPFTQQNSCCVPTSINIVMYKEGLPLIPQELLGYYLGLILEKKYKKLFWDVRTGKRPPAGYGTQMQKKQFEINSIFKKLKIPLKVTPYPIKYFKNKKELVLFIFDKIKRNKNLIVLLASDVLNKTKNNNGHACVIDRIYPAKDLIRLIDPSAVQPKWREIKIDKFIKAIKSHPTGQGRILELTRIK
;
A
#
# COMPACT_ATOMS: atom_id res chain seq x y z
N MET A 1 16.54 -2.82 -22.16
CA MET A 1 15.12 -3.26 -22.06
C MET A 1 14.23 -2.13 -22.55
N LYS A 2 13.37 -2.37 -23.57
CA LYS A 2 12.37 -1.40 -24.01
C LYS A 2 11.36 -1.15 -22.88
N ASN A 3 11.01 0.11 -22.63
CA ASN A 3 9.95 0.48 -21.67
C ASN A 3 8.60 -0.04 -22.19
N ILE A 4 8.23 -1.26 -21.82
CA ILE A 4 6.91 -1.81 -22.18
C ILE A 4 5.91 -1.19 -21.22
N ILE A 5 5.11 -0.26 -21.72
CA ILE A 5 3.96 0.28 -21.02
C ILE A 5 2.80 -0.67 -21.31
N PRO A 6 2.25 -1.38 -20.32
CA PRO A 6 1.02 -2.15 -20.54
C PRO A 6 -0.10 -1.20 -20.96
N LYS A 7 -0.82 -1.52 -22.02
CA LYS A 7 -1.76 -0.62 -22.71
C LYS A 7 -2.95 -0.13 -21.87
N ASP A 8 -3.34 -0.80 -20.75
CA ASP A 8 -4.61 -0.56 -20.06
C ASP A 8 -4.51 -0.51 -18.52
N THR A 9 -3.40 -0.04 -17.98
CA THR A 9 -3.24 0.04 -16.52
C THR A 9 -3.33 1.47 -16.02
N ARG A 10 -4.49 2.08 -16.14
CA ARG A 10 -4.70 3.40 -15.53
C ARG A 10 -5.25 3.23 -14.13
N TYR A 11 -4.42 3.50 -13.14
CA TYR A 11 -4.92 3.78 -11.81
C TYR A 11 -5.45 5.22 -11.74
N ILE A 12 -6.52 5.42 -11.00
CA ILE A 12 -6.96 6.76 -10.59
C ILE A 12 -6.53 6.96 -9.15
N PRO A 13 -5.71 8.00 -8.85
CA PRO A 13 -5.25 8.24 -7.50
C PRO A 13 -6.37 8.80 -6.63
N PHE A 14 -6.59 8.20 -5.47
CA PHE A 14 -7.49 8.71 -4.43
C PHE A 14 -6.70 9.36 -3.30
N THR A 15 -7.35 10.29 -2.60
CA THR A 15 -6.80 10.89 -1.39
C THR A 15 -7.27 10.10 -0.16
N GLN A 16 -6.34 9.78 0.71
CA GLN A 16 -6.65 9.10 1.96
C GLN A 16 -7.27 10.04 3.00
N GLN A 17 -8.17 9.49 3.82
CA GLN A 17 -8.50 10.03 5.12
C GLN A 17 -7.34 9.76 6.11
N ASN A 18 -7.36 10.39 7.29
CA ASN A 18 -6.30 10.22 8.28
C ASN A 18 -6.00 8.73 8.55
N SER A 19 -4.73 8.34 8.42
CA SER A 19 -4.23 6.98 8.63
C SER A 19 -4.85 5.88 7.76
N CYS A 20 -5.57 6.23 6.70
CA CYS A 20 -6.25 5.31 5.78
C CYS A 20 -5.43 4.96 4.53
N CYS A 21 -4.10 5.00 4.58
CA CYS A 21 -3.26 4.70 3.41
C CYS A 21 -3.53 3.30 2.82
N VAL A 22 -3.70 2.28 3.66
CA VAL A 22 -4.01 0.91 3.21
C VAL A 22 -5.42 0.83 2.61
N PRO A 23 -6.50 1.26 3.28
CA PRO A 23 -7.84 1.29 2.70
C PRO A 23 -7.90 2.02 1.36
N THR A 24 -7.21 3.16 1.25
CA THR A 24 -7.19 3.94 0.02
C THR A 24 -6.43 3.23 -1.10
N SER A 25 -5.27 2.63 -0.79
CA SER A 25 -4.51 1.85 -1.78
C SER A 25 -5.31 0.65 -2.29
N ILE A 26 -6.09 -0.01 -1.42
CA ILE A 26 -7.01 -1.09 -1.83
C ILE A 26 -8.10 -0.54 -2.76
N ASN A 27 -8.72 0.60 -2.42
CA ASN A 27 -9.75 1.22 -3.27
C ASN A 27 -9.21 1.65 -4.65
N ILE A 28 -7.96 2.13 -4.74
CA ILE A 28 -7.29 2.43 -6.01
C ILE A 28 -7.22 1.16 -6.88
N VAL A 29 -6.86 0.02 -6.28
CA VAL A 29 -6.83 -1.27 -6.96
C VAL A 29 -8.24 -1.74 -7.33
N MET A 30 -9.20 -1.65 -6.40
CA MET A 30 -10.59 -2.03 -6.65
C MET A 30 -11.20 -1.25 -7.82
N TYR A 31 -10.97 0.05 -7.87
CA TYR A 31 -11.43 0.89 -8.98
C TYR A 31 -10.85 0.45 -10.32
N LYS A 32 -9.54 0.18 -10.38
CA LYS A 32 -8.88 -0.34 -11.59
C LYS A 32 -9.47 -1.69 -12.03
N GLU A 33 -9.85 -2.54 -11.07
CA GLU A 33 -10.45 -3.85 -11.35
C GLU A 33 -11.97 -3.78 -11.66
N GLY A 34 -12.54 -2.57 -11.73
CA GLY A 34 -13.98 -2.38 -11.98
C GLY A 34 -14.84 -2.90 -10.81
N LEU A 35 -14.33 -2.86 -9.58
CA LEU A 35 -15.04 -3.27 -8.38
C LEU A 35 -15.66 -2.05 -7.67
N PRO A 36 -16.80 -2.22 -6.99
CA PRO A 36 -17.41 -1.18 -6.18
C PRO A 36 -16.44 -0.69 -5.10
N LEU A 37 -16.37 0.63 -4.89
CA LEU A 37 -15.57 1.22 -3.84
C LEU A 37 -16.22 1.00 -2.46
N ILE A 38 -15.39 0.84 -1.46
CA ILE A 38 -15.81 0.72 -0.05
C ILE A 38 -15.34 1.98 0.68
N PRO A 39 -16.20 2.62 1.51
CA PRO A 39 -15.75 3.74 2.33
C PRO A 39 -14.45 3.43 3.07
N GLN A 40 -13.49 4.33 3.01
CA GLN A 40 -12.16 4.10 3.58
C GLN A 40 -12.22 3.78 5.07
N GLU A 41 -13.13 4.43 5.81
CA GLU A 41 -13.29 4.18 7.23
C GLU A 41 -13.91 2.80 7.52
N LEU A 42 -14.88 2.33 6.70
CA LEU A 42 -15.46 1.00 6.85
C LEU A 42 -14.41 -0.09 6.62
N LEU A 43 -13.64 0.04 5.53
CA LEU A 43 -12.54 -0.88 5.27
C LEU A 43 -11.46 -0.76 6.36
N GLY A 44 -11.17 0.45 6.81
CA GLY A 44 -10.28 0.73 7.93
C GLY A 44 -10.74 0.07 9.24
N TYR A 45 -12.04 0.19 9.58
CA TYR A 45 -12.63 -0.46 10.74
C TYR A 45 -12.34 -1.97 10.74
N TYR A 46 -12.65 -2.65 9.65
CA TYR A 46 -12.40 -4.09 9.54
C TYR A 46 -10.91 -4.45 9.56
N LEU A 47 -10.03 -3.60 9.05
CA LEU A 47 -8.58 -3.78 9.10
C LEU A 47 -7.95 -3.31 10.44
N GLY A 48 -8.78 -2.98 11.44
CA GLY A 48 -8.34 -2.61 12.78
C GLY A 48 -7.72 -1.22 12.86
N LEU A 49 -8.22 -0.25 12.08
CA LEU A 49 -7.75 1.13 12.07
C LEU A 49 -7.75 1.75 13.47
N ILE A 50 -6.63 2.33 13.84
CA ILE A 50 -6.45 3.09 15.09
C ILE A 50 -6.06 4.52 14.73
N LEU A 51 -6.76 5.49 15.32
CA LEU A 51 -6.59 6.92 15.09
C LEU A 51 -6.22 7.67 16.39
N GLU A 52 -5.60 8.82 16.22
CA GLU A 52 -5.48 9.80 17.30
C GLU A 52 -6.87 10.27 17.77
N LYS A 53 -7.03 10.50 19.08
CA LYS A 53 -8.29 10.96 19.67
C LYS A 53 -8.86 12.23 19.01
N LYS A 54 -8.00 13.16 18.58
CA LYS A 54 -8.41 14.41 17.93
C LYS A 54 -9.19 14.21 16.61
N TYR A 55 -9.01 13.06 15.94
CA TYR A 55 -9.70 12.71 14.71
C TYR A 55 -10.97 11.90 14.90
N LYS A 56 -11.35 11.58 16.15
CA LYS A 56 -12.54 10.77 16.46
C LYS A 56 -13.82 11.27 15.78
N LYS A 57 -13.99 12.59 15.71
CA LYS A 57 -15.19 13.22 15.11
C LYS A 57 -15.28 13.04 13.60
N LEU A 58 -14.20 12.65 12.92
CA LEU A 58 -14.15 12.46 11.46
C LEU A 58 -14.54 11.03 11.04
N PHE A 59 -14.74 10.14 12.02
CA PHE A 59 -15.00 8.72 11.79
C PHE A 59 -16.15 8.26 12.68
N TRP A 60 -17.02 7.43 12.12
CA TRP A 60 -18.23 7.01 12.85
C TRP A 60 -17.98 5.84 13.82
N ASP A 61 -17.11 4.88 13.47
CA ASP A 61 -16.82 3.71 14.31
C ASP A 61 -15.39 3.18 14.07
N VAL A 62 -14.42 3.82 14.68
CA VAL A 62 -13.03 3.39 14.67
C VAL A 62 -12.42 3.49 16.06
N ARG A 63 -11.41 2.68 16.30
CA ARG A 63 -10.65 2.73 17.56
C ARG A 63 -9.82 4.01 17.62
N THR A 64 -9.96 4.73 18.73
CA THR A 64 -9.16 5.92 19.01
C THR A 64 -8.41 5.75 20.32
N GLY A 65 -7.23 6.34 20.44
CA GLY A 65 -6.45 6.19 21.67
C GLY A 65 -5.07 6.83 21.60
N LYS A 66 -4.23 6.41 22.56
CA LYS A 66 -2.80 6.69 22.52
C LYS A 66 -2.18 5.96 21.33
N ARG A 67 -1.08 6.51 20.81
CA ARG A 67 -0.31 5.87 19.74
C ARG A 67 0.16 4.47 20.18
N PRO A 68 -0.25 3.40 19.48
CA PRO A 68 0.27 2.07 19.76
C PRO A 68 1.73 1.95 19.29
N PRO A 69 2.50 0.96 19.79
CA PRO A 69 3.90 0.75 19.38
C PRO A 69 4.08 0.65 17.86
N ALA A 70 3.11 0.04 17.17
CA ALA A 70 3.09 -0.08 15.70
C ALA A 70 2.67 1.21 14.97
N GLY A 71 2.38 2.30 15.69
CA GLY A 71 1.87 3.55 15.12
C GLY A 71 0.36 3.52 14.83
N TYR A 72 -0.16 4.67 14.38
CA TYR A 72 -1.54 4.77 13.92
C TYR A 72 -1.72 4.09 12.56
N GLY A 73 -2.97 3.73 12.24
CA GLY A 73 -3.32 3.07 11.00
C GLY A 73 -3.88 1.66 11.20
N THR A 74 -3.91 0.87 10.14
CA THR A 74 -4.43 -0.50 10.15
C THR A 74 -3.51 -1.47 10.90
N GLN A 75 -4.09 -2.54 11.47
CA GLN A 75 -3.41 -3.54 12.29
C GLN A 75 -3.39 -4.92 11.61
N MET A 76 -3.18 -4.96 10.30
CA MET A 76 -3.25 -6.20 9.48
C MET A 76 -2.28 -7.31 9.93
N GLN A 77 -1.30 -7.01 10.78
CA GLN A 77 -0.42 -8.01 11.38
C GLN A 77 -1.10 -8.91 12.43
N LYS A 78 -2.24 -8.47 12.95
CA LYS A 78 -3.04 -9.24 13.90
C LYS A 78 -3.98 -10.17 13.16
N LYS A 79 -4.06 -11.44 13.59
CA LYS A 79 -4.87 -12.50 12.95
C LYS A 79 -6.33 -12.07 12.69
N GLN A 80 -6.94 -11.37 13.63
CA GLN A 80 -8.33 -10.90 13.53
C GLN A 80 -8.56 -9.82 12.45
N PHE A 81 -7.49 -9.19 11.95
CA PHE A 81 -7.52 -8.15 10.93
C PHE A 81 -6.77 -8.58 9.66
N GLU A 82 -6.63 -9.90 9.47
CA GLU A 82 -5.97 -10.46 8.28
C GLU A 82 -6.78 -10.13 7.03
N ILE A 83 -6.09 -9.60 6.03
CA ILE A 83 -6.70 -8.94 4.87
C ILE A 83 -7.58 -9.88 4.02
N ASN A 84 -7.16 -11.14 3.80
CA ASN A 84 -7.97 -12.06 2.99
C ASN A 84 -9.24 -12.50 3.72
N SER A 85 -9.19 -12.63 5.05
CA SER A 85 -10.35 -12.91 5.89
C SER A 85 -11.36 -11.76 5.83
N ILE A 86 -10.85 -10.50 5.84
CA ILE A 86 -11.67 -9.30 5.69
C ILE A 86 -12.27 -9.22 4.28
N PHE A 87 -11.50 -9.52 3.23
CA PHE A 87 -12.00 -9.55 1.87
C PHE A 87 -13.14 -10.57 1.71
N LYS A 88 -12.98 -11.78 2.26
CA LYS A 88 -14.04 -12.78 2.29
C LYS A 88 -15.31 -12.27 3.01
N LYS A 89 -15.15 -11.65 4.20
CA LYS A 89 -16.25 -11.09 4.98
C LYS A 89 -17.00 -9.99 4.23
N LEU A 90 -16.28 -9.11 3.54
CA LEU A 90 -16.84 -8.00 2.77
C LEU A 90 -17.24 -8.38 1.33
N LYS A 91 -17.11 -9.66 0.97
CA LYS A 91 -17.38 -10.18 -0.39
C LYS A 91 -16.57 -9.44 -1.48
N ILE A 92 -15.35 -9.01 -1.15
CA ILE A 92 -14.42 -8.40 -2.10
C ILE A 92 -13.76 -9.54 -2.89
N PRO A 93 -13.94 -9.62 -4.22
CA PRO A 93 -13.41 -10.71 -5.03
C PRO A 93 -11.91 -10.49 -5.36
N LEU A 94 -11.11 -10.22 -4.34
CA LEU A 94 -9.65 -10.08 -4.41
C LEU A 94 -8.98 -11.01 -3.43
N LYS A 95 -7.81 -11.52 -3.83
CA LYS A 95 -6.89 -12.27 -2.98
C LYS A 95 -5.58 -11.51 -2.86
N VAL A 96 -5.04 -11.42 -1.65
CA VAL A 96 -3.74 -10.82 -1.37
C VAL A 96 -2.70 -11.90 -1.14
N THR A 97 -1.58 -11.79 -1.86
CA THR A 97 -0.37 -12.59 -1.63
C THR A 97 0.74 -11.67 -1.15
N PRO A 98 1.24 -11.83 0.09
CA PRO A 98 2.31 -11.00 0.63
C PRO A 98 3.68 -11.52 0.21
N TYR A 99 4.58 -10.61 -0.17
CA TYR A 99 5.98 -10.85 -0.46
C TYR A 99 6.85 -9.99 0.47
N PRO A 100 7.30 -10.53 1.62
CA PRO A 100 8.22 -9.85 2.52
C PRO A 100 9.51 -9.48 1.80
N ILE A 101 10.08 -8.30 2.11
CA ILE A 101 11.30 -7.82 1.44
C ILE A 101 12.48 -8.79 1.59
N LYS A 102 12.52 -9.56 2.66
CA LYS A 102 13.55 -10.59 2.91
C LYS A 102 13.57 -11.74 1.91
N TYR A 103 12.51 -11.93 1.12
CA TYR A 103 12.45 -12.97 0.08
C TYR A 103 13.32 -12.62 -1.13
N PHE A 104 13.67 -11.36 -1.29
CA PHE A 104 14.51 -10.90 -2.40
C PHE A 104 15.96 -10.81 -1.94
N LYS A 105 16.83 -11.62 -2.54
CA LYS A 105 18.26 -11.69 -2.20
C LYS A 105 18.99 -10.38 -2.50
N ASN A 106 18.57 -9.68 -3.56
CA ASN A 106 19.21 -8.44 -4.00
C ASN A 106 18.26 -7.53 -4.77
N LYS A 107 18.73 -6.32 -5.10
CA LYS A 107 18.01 -5.31 -5.86
C LYS A 107 17.52 -5.83 -7.23
N LYS A 108 18.35 -6.58 -7.93
CA LYS A 108 18.04 -7.09 -9.28
C LYS A 108 16.83 -8.02 -9.25
N GLU A 109 16.80 -8.94 -8.29
CA GLU A 109 15.68 -9.88 -8.11
C GLU A 109 14.37 -9.16 -7.81
N LEU A 110 14.38 -8.18 -6.88
CA LEU A 110 13.20 -7.36 -6.58
C LEU A 110 12.71 -6.57 -7.80
N VAL A 111 13.63 -5.96 -8.54
CA VAL A 111 13.30 -5.18 -9.74
C VAL A 111 12.67 -6.06 -10.81
N LEU A 112 13.25 -7.23 -11.07
CA LEU A 112 12.72 -8.20 -12.04
C LEU A 112 11.34 -8.71 -11.62
N PHE A 113 11.15 -9.01 -10.33
CA PHE A 113 9.85 -9.41 -9.79
C PHE A 113 8.79 -8.35 -10.04
N ILE A 114 9.04 -7.09 -9.63
CA ILE A 114 8.09 -5.99 -9.82
C ILE A 114 7.79 -5.79 -11.31
N PHE A 115 8.83 -5.79 -12.15
CA PHE A 115 8.70 -5.62 -13.60
C PHE A 115 7.81 -6.71 -14.23
N ASP A 116 8.06 -7.99 -13.89
CA ASP A 116 7.26 -9.12 -14.38
C ASP A 116 5.79 -9.00 -13.94
N LYS A 117 5.55 -8.68 -12.65
CA LYS A 117 4.19 -8.51 -12.14
C LYS A 117 3.42 -7.39 -12.83
N ILE A 118 4.05 -6.24 -13.04
CA ILE A 118 3.44 -5.12 -13.77
C ILE A 118 3.17 -5.49 -15.23
N LYS A 119 4.13 -6.17 -15.89
CA LYS A 119 3.96 -6.64 -17.27
C LYS A 119 2.76 -7.58 -17.41
N ARG A 120 2.48 -8.38 -16.40
CA ARG A 120 1.31 -9.28 -16.34
C ARG A 120 0.05 -8.59 -15.80
N ASN A 121 0.03 -7.29 -15.74
CA ASN A 121 -1.10 -6.47 -15.23
C ASN A 121 -1.54 -6.85 -13.80
N LYS A 122 -0.60 -7.26 -12.94
CA LYS A 122 -0.87 -7.53 -11.53
C LYS A 122 -0.86 -6.24 -10.72
N ASN A 123 -1.71 -6.16 -9.70
CA ASN A 123 -1.77 -5.00 -8.82
C ASN A 123 -0.85 -5.22 -7.62
N LEU A 124 0.01 -4.24 -7.37
CA LEU A 124 0.98 -4.29 -6.27
C LEU A 124 0.77 -3.09 -5.33
N ILE A 125 0.58 -3.37 -4.05
CA ILE A 125 0.64 -2.38 -2.97
C ILE A 125 1.93 -2.61 -2.21
N VAL A 126 2.66 -1.56 -1.88
CA VAL A 126 3.86 -1.63 -1.05
C VAL A 126 3.61 -1.04 0.33
N LEU A 127 4.08 -1.73 1.37
CA LEU A 127 4.13 -1.24 2.74
C LEU A 127 5.57 -0.83 3.06
N LEU A 128 5.77 0.43 3.43
CA LEU A 128 7.09 1.05 3.58
C LEU A 128 7.10 2.12 4.68
N ALA A 129 8.27 2.65 5.01
CA ALA A 129 8.45 3.74 5.95
C ALA A 129 8.23 5.09 5.24
N SER A 130 7.26 5.88 5.70
CA SER A 130 6.97 7.20 5.12
C SER A 130 8.06 8.22 5.36
N ASP A 131 8.74 8.15 6.49
CA ASP A 131 9.83 9.05 6.88
C ASP A 131 11.05 8.93 5.96
N VAL A 132 11.39 7.73 5.50
CA VAL A 132 12.42 7.52 4.48
C VAL A 132 12.04 8.21 3.18
N LEU A 133 10.75 8.13 2.78
CA LEU A 133 10.28 8.80 1.57
C LEU A 133 10.25 10.33 1.72
N ASN A 134 9.86 10.82 2.88
CA ASN A 134 9.58 12.24 3.13
C ASN A 134 10.71 12.98 3.84
N LYS A 135 11.79 12.27 4.22
CA LYS A 135 12.90 12.80 5.02
C LYS A 135 12.41 13.41 6.35
N THR A 136 11.44 12.76 6.98
CA THR A 136 10.91 13.14 8.31
C THR A 136 11.40 12.16 9.38
N LYS A 137 11.17 12.44 10.66
CA LYS A 137 11.56 11.57 11.79
C LYS A 137 10.36 10.90 12.47
N ASN A 138 9.24 10.79 11.82
CA ASN A 138 7.96 10.41 12.46
C ASN A 138 7.79 8.90 12.69
N ASN A 139 8.67 8.07 12.14
CA ASN A 139 8.62 6.61 12.24
C ASN A 139 7.23 6.02 11.94
N ASN A 140 6.63 6.44 10.82
CA ASN A 140 5.30 6.01 10.40
C ASN A 140 5.39 5.02 9.23
N GLY A 141 4.58 3.95 9.29
CA GLY A 141 4.29 3.11 8.14
C GLY A 141 3.40 3.84 7.13
N HIS A 142 3.51 3.46 5.86
CA HIS A 142 2.70 3.99 4.77
C HIS A 142 2.45 2.91 3.73
N ALA A 143 1.35 3.06 2.98
CA ALA A 143 1.01 2.20 1.86
C ALA A 143 0.86 3.03 0.59
N CYS A 144 1.46 2.54 -0.50
CA CYS A 144 1.32 3.12 -1.83
C CYS A 144 1.01 2.02 -2.84
N VAL A 145 0.39 2.35 -3.97
CA VAL A 145 0.28 1.43 -5.10
C VAL A 145 1.52 1.58 -5.98
N ILE A 146 2.10 0.47 -6.42
CA ILE A 146 3.19 0.49 -7.40
C ILE A 146 2.55 0.60 -8.78
N ASP A 147 2.78 1.73 -9.46
CA ASP A 147 2.25 1.97 -10.80
C ASP A 147 3.19 1.48 -11.89
N ARG A 148 4.46 1.88 -11.83
CA ARG A 148 5.47 1.56 -12.86
C ARG A 148 6.86 1.40 -12.27
N ILE A 149 7.70 0.66 -12.99
CA ILE A 149 9.14 0.61 -12.72
C ILE A 149 9.88 0.87 -14.03
N TYR A 150 10.94 1.67 -13.93
CA TYR A 150 11.81 2.05 -15.04
C TYR A 150 13.24 1.60 -14.75
N PRO A 151 13.58 0.29 -14.98
CA PRO A 151 14.89 -0.24 -14.60
C PRO A 151 16.07 0.53 -15.19
N ALA A 152 15.96 0.94 -16.47
CA ALA A 152 17.01 1.70 -17.17
C ALA A 152 17.25 3.09 -16.58
N LYS A 153 16.26 3.69 -15.89
CA LYS A 153 16.36 4.99 -15.22
C LYS A 153 16.63 4.88 -13.72
N ASP A 154 16.69 3.65 -13.20
CA ASP A 154 16.73 3.36 -11.75
C ASP A 154 15.60 4.04 -10.97
N LEU A 155 14.38 4.06 -11.53
CA LEU A 155 13.22 4.72 -10.96
C LEU A 155 12.03 3.77 -10.79
N ILE A 156 11.23 4.03 -9.76
CA ILE A 156 9.93 3.42 -9.55
C ILE A 156 8.90 4.53 -9.32
N ARG A 157 7.73 4.39 -9.92
CA ARG A 157 6.61 5.32 -9.74
C ARG A 157 5.55 4.69 -8.84
N LEU A 158 5.22 5.44 -7.80
CA LEU A 158 4.20 5.08 -6.83
C LEU A 158 2.98 6.00 -6.99
N ILE A 159 1.80 5.47 -6.69
CA ILE A 159 0.62 6.26 -6.40
C ILE A 159 0.56 6.40 -4.90
N ASP A 160 0.76 7.63 -4.43
CA ASP A 160 0.78 7.97 -3.02
C ASP A 160 -0.61 8.51 -2.61
N PRO A 161 -1.35 7.83 -1.73
CA PRO A 161 -2.67 8.28 -1.29
C PRO A 161 -2.62 9.50 -0.36
N SER A 162 -1.45 9.92 0.09
CA SER A 162 -1.29 11.08 0.98
C SER A 162 -1.97 12.34 0.43
N ALA A 163 -2.59 13.12 1.32
CA ALA A 163 -3.19 14.40 0.97
C ALA A 163 -2.16 15.49 0.66
N VAL A 164 -0.93 15.34 1.19
CA VAL A 164 0.12 16.37 1.15
C VAL A 164 1.31 16.02 0.24
N GLN A 165 1.30 14.85 -0.38
CA GLN A 165 2.34 14.40 -1.29
C GLN A 165 1.84 14.34 -2.73
N PRO A 166 2.72 14.47 -3.73
CA PRO A 166 2.34 14.26 -5.12
C PRO A 166 1.69 12.86 -5.31
N LYS A 167 0.55 12.82 -6.00
CA LYS A 167 -0.18 11.57 -6.25
C LYS A 167 0.64 10.57 -7.07
N TRP A 168 1.42 11.05 -8.02
CA TRP A 168 2.35 10.30 -8.84
C TRP A 168 3.76 10.62 -8.38
N ARG A 169 4.40 9.69 -7.70
CA ARG A 169 5.68 9.92 -7.05
C ARG A 169 6.76 9.03 -7.64
N GLU A 170 7.72 9.60 -8.33
CA GLU A 170 8.90 8.88 -8.82
C GLU A 170 10.03 8.98 -7.79
N ILE A 171 10.62 7.82 -7.47
CA ILE A 171 11.72 7.71 -6.52
C ILE A 171 12.80 6.75 -7.05
N LYS A 172 14.04 6.93 -6.62
CA LYS A 172 15.12 5.99 -6.89
C LYS A 172 14.83 4.63 -6.27
N ILE A 173 15.16 3.54 -6.98
CA ILE A 173 14.91 2.16 -6.52
C ILE A 173 15.62 1.89 -5.20
N ASP A 174 16.84 2.40 -4.98
CA ASP A 174 17.53 2.21 -3.70
C ASP A 174 16.81 2.89 -2.55
N LYS A 175 16.25 4.08 -2.75
CA LYS A 175 15.41 4.75 -1.75
C LYS A 175 14.14 3.96 -1.47
N PHE A 176 13.51 3.39 -2.48
CA PHE A 176 12.35 2.51 -2.35
C PHE A 176 12.67 1.26 -1.50
N ILE A 177 13.78 0.57 -1.81
CA ILE A 177 14.23 -0.60 -1.04
C ILE A 177 14.49 -0.22 0.42
N LYS A 178 15.22 0.89 0.64
CA LYS A 178 15.47 1.41 1.99
C LYS A 178 14.17 1.66 2.74
N ALA A 179 13.19 2.29 2.10
CA ALA A 179 11.90 2.57 2.72
C ALA A 179 11.14 1.29 3.11
N ILE A 180 11.15 0.24 2.30
CA ILE A 180 10.53 -1.04 2.65
C ILE A 180 11.25 -1.69 3.83
N LYS A 181 12.59 -1.74 3.80
CA LYS A 181 13.40 -2.34 4.88
C LYS A 181 13.23 -1.61 6.21
N SER A 182 13.01 -0.30 6.18
CA SER A 182 12.86 0.56 7.36
C SER A 182 11.42 0.64 7.86
N HIS A 183 10.49 -0.21 7.39
CA HIS A 183 9.11 -0.17 7.88
C HIS A 183 9.06 -0.32 9.41
N PRO A 184 8.35 0.56 10.14
CA PRO A 184 8.44 0.68 11.61
C PRO A 184 8.17 -0.60 12.39
N THR A 185 7.36 -1.50 11.83
CA THR A 185 7.02 -2.79 12.46
C THR A 185 7.83 -3.95 11.92
N GLY A 186 8.87 -3.70 11.12
CA GLY A 186 9.62 -4.75 10.41
C GLY A 186 8.80 -5.49 9.33
N GLN A 187 7.61 -5.00 9.01
CA GLN A 187 6.68 -5.65 8.10
C GLN A 187 6.68 -5.09 6.67
N GLY A 188 7.80 -4.45 6.27
CA GLY A 188 7.95 -3.98 4.91
C GLY A 188 7.79 -5.12 3.91
N ARG A 189 6.85 -4.97 2.98
CA ARG A 189 6.48 -6.02 2.02
C ARG A 189 5.76 -5.45 0.81
N ILE A 190 5.70 -6.24 -0.24
CA ILE A 190 4.81 -6.03 -1.37
C ILE A 190 3.61 -6.94 -1.20
N LEU A 191 2.43 -6.42 -1.44
CA LEU A 191 1.17 -7.14 -1.47
C LEU A 191 0.71 -7.21 -2.94
N GLU A 192 0.62 -8.41 -3.50
CA GLU A 192 0.00 -8.62 -4.81
C GLU A 192 -1.50 -8.85 -4.61
N LEU A 193 -2.33 -8.03 -5.27
CA LEU A 193 -3.77 -8.18 -5.28
C LEU A 193 -4.20 -8.78 -6.61
N THR A 194 -4.88 -9.93 -6.54
CA THR A 194 -5.37 -10.66 -7.72
C THR A 194 -6.87 -10.84 -7.62
N ARG A 195 -7.59 -10.54 -8.69
CA ARG A 195 -9.02 -10.83 -8.77
C ARG A 195 -9.23 -12.35 -8.80
N ILE A 196 -10.12 -12.83 -7.93
CA ILE A 196 -10.60 -14.21 -7.95
C ILE A 196 -11.85 -14.28 -8.81
N LYS A 197 -11.96 -15.35 -9.59
CA LYS A 197 -13.13 -15.61 -10.44
C LYS A 197 -14.32 -16.03 -9.59
#